data_0fab5928aca91c077e054a9f2094597d
#
_entry.id   0fab5928aca91c077e054a9f2094597d
#
_cell.length_a   1.000
_cell.length_b   1.000
_cell.length_c   1.000
_cell.angle_alpha   90.00
_cell.angle_beta   90.00
_cell.angle_gamma   90.00
#
_symmetry.space_group_name_H-M   'P 1'
#
loop_
_entity.id
_entity.type
_entity.pdbx_description
1 polymer ?
#
loop_
_entity_poly.entity_id
_entity_poly.type
_entity_poly.pdbx_seq_one_letter_code
_entity_poly.pdbx_strand_id
1 'polypeptide(L)'
;KIRDNKIIIELSNLRIRNILDRYMNSFSTALPERYVVEDYYVTKNNAQIVISYEDVKNFKPEKYDLMEYRKLIENTDKMDLYFDRKHVVNLNDHPHILLSGSSGSGKSYLANELVIQAIFKQYEVVILDIKRSYGLYKDHAEYYYETDTILQKIRDIENEMSERMEKLQPELDKNPHVLAVDIGYRPKLIVIEEYISLLSSMDKKQKEEMERIVKNISVLARQSNIHMLMVMQSAGTENINSTT
;
A
#
# COMPACT_ATOMS: atom_id res chain seq x y z
N LYS A 1 0.55 -34.00 1.64
CA LYS A 1 0.03 -34.46 0.31
C LYS A 1 -0.03 -33.26 -0.62
N ILE A 2 0.41 -33.41 -1.85
CA ILE A 2 0.34 -32.39 -2.88
C ILE A 2 -0.79 -32.79 -3.85
N ARG A 3 -1.79 -31.92 -4.03
CA ARG A 3 -2.88 -32.07 -5.00
C ARG A 3 -3.28 -30.69 -5.50
N ASP A 4 -3.48 -30.54 -6.79
CA ASP A 4 -4.07 -29.35 -7.43
C ASP A 4 -3.42 -28.02 -6.97
N ASN A 5 -2.09 -27.93 -7.02
CA ASN A 5 -1.31 -26.77 -6.53
C ASN A 5 -1.53 -26.44 -5.02
N LYS A 6 -1.86 -27.46 -4.22
CA LYS A 6 -2.05 -27.31 -2.78
C LYS A 6 -1.16 -28.28 -2.00
N ILE A 7 -0.51 -27.77 -0.97
CA ILE A 7 0.19 -28.55 0.02
C ILE A 7 -0.74 -28.69 1.24
N ILE A 8 -1.09 -29.91 1.59
CA ILE A 8 -1.94 -30.18 2.77
C ILE A 8 -1.05 -30.77 3.85
N ILE A 9 -0.97 -30.08 4.96
CA ILE A 9 -0.26 -30.48 6.20
C ILE A 9 -1.28 -30.91 7.23
N GLU A 10 -1.25 -32.17 7.65
CA GLU A 10 -2.10 -32.67 8.74
C GLU A 10 -1.47 -32.31 10.08
N LEU A 11 -2.26 -31.74 10.98
CA LEU A 11 -1.83 -31.30 12.29
C LEU A 11 -2.17 -32.37 13.31
N SER A 12 -1.16 -32.86 14.02
CA SER A 12 -1.33 -33.83 15.12
C SER A 12 -1.66 -33.17 16.46
N ASN A 13 -1.59 -31.82 16.55
CA ASN A 13 -1.84 -31.11 17.82
C ASN A 13 -2.34 -29.67 17.57
N LEU A 14 -3.46 -29.29 18.20
CA LEU A 14 -4.21 -28.04 18.01
C LEU A 14 -3.52 -26.76 18.57
N ARG A 15 -2.36 -26.88 19.22
CA ARG A 15 -1.65 -25.73 19.83
C ARG A 15 -0.83 -24.87 18.85
N ILE A 16 -0.85 -25.19 17.56
CA ILE A 16 0.06 -24.61 16.56
C ILE A 16 -0.50 -23.30 15.92
N ARG A 17 -1.74 -22.89 16.22
CA ARG A 17 -2.39 -21.76 15.53
C ARG A 17 -1.61 -20.43 15.60
N ASN A 18 -0.96 -20.15 16.73
CA ASN A 18 -0.20 -18.89 16.93
C ASN A 18 1.23 -18.94 16.36
N ILE A 19 1.66 -20.09 15.85
CA ILE A 19 3.03 -20.29 15.36
C ILE A 19 3.07 -20.15 13.82
N LEU A 20 1.95 -20.35 13.14
CA LEU A 20 1.87 -20.39 11.69
C LEU A 20 2.25 -19.06 11.01
N ASP A 21 1.80 -17.94 11.55
CA ASP A 21 2.12 -16.62 10.97
C ASP A 21 3.63 -16.35 10.97
N ARG A 22 4.36 -16.88 11.95
CA ARG A 22 5.82 -16.78 12.01
C ARG A 22 6.55 -17.65 10.98
N TYR A 23 5.94 -18.78 10.58
CA TYR A 23 6.57 -19.74 9.66
C TYR A 23 6.14 -19.57 8.20
N MET A 24 5.14 -18.72 7.90
CA MET A 24 4.67 -18.55 6.54
C MET A 24 5.74 -18.04 5.58
N ASN A 25 6.57 -17.08 6.00
CA ASN A 25 7.73 -16.64 5.22
C ASN A 25 8.74 -17.78 4.99
N SER A 26 8.84 -18.71 5.92
CA SER A 26 9.72 -19.88 5.80
C SER A 26 9.18 -20.93 4.83
N PHE A 27 7.86 -21.02 4.62
CA PHE A 27 7.31 -21.95 3.61
C PHE A 27 7.62 -21.48 2.19
N SER A 28 7.58 -20.17 1.92
CA SER A 28 7.98 -19.63 0.62
C SER A 28 9.46 -19.89 0.32
N THR A 29 10.34 -19.84 1.33
CA THR A 29 11.77 -20.14 1.17
C THR A 29 12.08 -21.62 1.13
N ALA A 30 11.21 -22.49 1.63
CA ALA A 30 11.36 -23.94 1.60
C ALA A 30 10.91 -24.56 0.27
N LEU A 31 10.12 -23.84 -0.53
CA LEU A 31 9.75 -24.26 -1.86
C LEU A 31 10.89 -23.95 -2.85
N PRO A 32 11.06 -24.74 -3.94
CA PRO A 32 11.95 -24.35 -5.03
C PRO A 32 11.58 -22.97 -5.56
N GLU A 33 12.58 -22.17 -5.96
CA GLU A 33 12.45 -20.77 -6.42
C GLU A 33 11.36 -20.52 -7.49
N ARG A 34 10.93 -21.59 -8.18
CA ARG A 34 9.87 -21.52 -9.19
C ARG A 34 8.44 -21.49 -8.61
N TYR A 35 8.27 -21.70 -7.30
CA TYR A 35 6.97 -21.75 -6.66
C TYR A 35 6.82 -20.60 -5.66
N VAL A 36 5.68 -19.96 -5.68
CA VAL A 36 5.31 -18.89 -4.74
C VAL A 36 4.06 -19.32 -3.97
N VAL A 37 4.09 -19.17 -2.66
CA VAL A 37 2.89 -19.37 -1.83
C VAL A 37 1.93 -18.21 -2.11
N GLU A 38 0.74 -18.55 -2.57
CA GLU A 38 -0.31 -17.61 -2.91
C GLU A 38 -1.20 -17.30 -1.69
N ASP A 39 -1.60 -18.34 -0.98
CA ASP A 39 -2.50 -18.23 0.17
C ASP A 39 -2.36 -19.44 1.09
N TYR A 40 -2.84 -19.30 2.31
CA TYR A 40 -2.97 -20.41 3.25
C TYR A 40 -4.22 -20.26 4.11
N TYR A 41 -4.80 -21.37 4.51
CA TYR A 41 -5.88 -21.37 5.50
C TYR A 41 -5.84 -22.64 6.35
N VAL A 42 -6.42 -22.54 7.55
CA VAL A 42 -6.63 -23.67 8.44
C VAL A 42 -8.06 -24.17 8.23
N THR A 43 -8.23 -25.49 8.06
CA THR A 43 -9.56 -26.06 7.89
C THR A 43 -10.44 -25.84 9.13
N LYS A 44 -11.78 -25.81 8.95
CA LYS A 44 -12.73 -25.51 10.04
C LYS A 44 -12.57 -26.39 11.29
N ASN A 45 -12.13 -27.63 11.13
CA ASN A 45 -11.84 -28.55 12.22
C ASN A 45 -10.43 -28.38 12.82
N ASN A 46 -9.65 -27.41 12.37
CA ASN A 46 -8.26 -27.13 12.76
C ASN A 46 -7.30 -28.33 12.59
N ALA A 47 -7.67 -29.33 11.78
CA ALA A 47 -6.89 -30.54 11.60
C ALA A 47 -5.85 -30.45 10.47
N GLN A 48 -6.01 -29.48 9.57
CA GLN A 48 -5.15 -29.34 8.40
C GLN A 48 -4.84 -27.88 8.12
N ILE A 49 -3.61 -27.64 7.64
CA ILE A 49 -3.22 -26.39 6.99
C ILE A 49 -3.20 -26.69 5.50
N VAL A 50 -3.86 -25.86 4.73
CA VAL A 50 -3.83 -25.90 3.27
C VAL A 50 -3.04 -24.69 2.78
N ILE A 51 -1.95 -24.93 2.06
CA ILE A 51 -1.10 -23.89 1.46
C ILE A 51 -1.32 -23.99 -0.05
N SER A 52 -1.82 -22.92 -0.65
CA SER A 52 -1.92 -22.79 -2.11
C SER A 52 -0.61 -22.18 -2.64
N TYR A 53 -0.11 -22.71 -3.75
CA TYR A 53 1.10 -22.20 -4.40
C TYR A 53 0.92 -22.15 -5.91
N GLU A 54 1.59 -21.19 -6.55
CA GLU A 54 1.67 -21.08 -8.01
C GLU A 54 3.09 -21.34 -8.53
N ASP A 55 3.16 -21.94 -9.73
CA ASP A 55 4.40 -22.07 -10.48
C ASP A 55 4.66 -20.79 -11.27
N VAL A 56 5.70 -20.04 -10.87
CA VAL A 56 6.07 -18.75 -11.48
C VAL A 56 6.32 -18.89 -13.00
N LYS A 57 6.67 -20.08 -13.49
CA LYS A 57 6.80 -20.33 -14.94
C LYS A 57 5.48 -20.24 -15.69
N ASN A 58 4.36 -20.46 -15.00
CA ASN A 58 3.02 -20.34 -15.58
C ASN A 58 2.48 -18.92 -15.48
N PHE A 59 3.15 -18.04 -14.72
CA PHE A 59 2.79 -16.64 -14.63
C PHE A 59 3.07 -15.95 -15.95
N LYS A 60 2.02 -15.63 -16.66
CA LYS A 60 2.08 -14.76 -17.84
C LYS A 60 1.75 -13.37 -17.38
N PRO A 61 2.66 -12.39 -17.52
CA PRO A 61 2.33 -11.00 -17.22
C PRO A 61 1.08 -10.61 -18.02
N GLU A 62 0.09 -10.08 -17.34
CA GLU A 62 -1.09 -9.56 -18.01
C GLU A 62 -0.66 -8.39 -18.90
N LYS A 63 -1.01 -8.50 -20.18
CA LYS A 63 -0.84 -7.39 -21.12
C LYS A 63 -2.19 -6.72 -21.27
N TYR A 64 -2.25 -5.46 -20.91
CA TYR A 64 -3.41 -4.64 -21.18
C TYR A 64 -3.22 -3.89 -22.49
N ASP A 65 -4.24 -3.88 -23.34
CA ASP A 65 -4.40 -2.79 -24.28
C ASP A 65 -4.73 -1.50 -23.48
N LEU A 66 -4.12 -0.39 -23.87
CA LEU A 66 -4.31 0.91 -23.21
C LEU A 66 -5.79 1.31 -23.11
N MET A 67 -6.58 0.98 -24.13
CA MET A 67 -8.02 1.26 -24.18
C MET A 67 -8.81 0.37 -23.22
N GLU A 68 -8.45 -0.91 -23.08
CA GLU A 68 -9.06 -1.83 -22.13
C GLU A 68 -8.73 -1.42 -20.69
N TYR A 69 -7.47 -1.06 -20.45
CA TYR A 69 -7.00 -0.60 -19.14
C TYR A 69 -7.72 0.67 -18.69
N ARG A 70 -7.84 1.65 -19.60
CA ARG A 70 -8.59 2.87 -19.34
C ARG A 70 -10.06 2.59 -19.00
N LYS A 71 -10.74 1.73 -19.77
CA LYS A 71 -12.12 1.33 -19.50
C LYS A 71 -12.28 0.63 -18.15
N LEU A 72 -11.31 -0.23 -17.77
CA LEU A 72 -11.32 -0.87 -16.46
C LEU A 72 -11.31 0.18 -15.35
N ILE A 73 -10.40 1.16 -15.43
CA ILE A 73 -10.26 2.21 -14.41
C ILE A 73 -11.48 3.14 -14.37
N GLU A 74 -11.99 3.57 -15.51
CA GLU A 74 -13.10 4.52 -15.61
C GLU A 74 -14.45 3.95 -15.13
N ASN A 75 -14.65 2.63 -15.23
CA ASN A 75 -15.91 1.97 -14.89
C ASN A 75 -15.95 1.36 -13.48
N THR A 76 -14.93 1.64 -12.66
CA THR A 76 -14.83 1.07 -11.31
C THR A 76 -14.97 2.15 -10.24
N ASP A 77 -15.19 1.73 -8.99
CA ASP A 77 -15.28 2.67 -7.87
C ASP A 77 -14.07 3.59 -7.84
N LYS A 78 -14.28 4.87 -7.53
CA LYS A 78 -13.22 5.88 -7.50
C LYS A 78 -12.10 5.49 -6.52
N MET A 79 -12.45 4.81 -5.42
CA MET A 79 -11.52 4.42 -4.37
C MET A 79 -10.83 3.06 -4.61
N ASP A 80 -11.20 2.35 -5.68
CA ASP A 80 -10.58 1.07 -6.04
C ASP A 80 -9.27 1.28 -6.81
N LEU A 81 -8.19 0.68 -6.33
CA LEU A 81 -6.91 0.58 -7.04
C LEU A 81 -6.59 -0.89 -7.33
N TYR A 82 -6.28 -1.20 -8.57
CA TYR A 82 -6.05 -2.55 -9.05
C TYR A 82 -4.56 -2.89 -9.07
N PHE A 83 -4.19 -4.00 -8.46
CA PHE A 83 -2.86 -4.60 -8.60
C PHE A 83 -2.79 -5.48 -9.86
N ASP A 84 -3.89 -6.12 -10.20
CA ASP A 84 -4.15 -6.87 -11.43
C ASP A 84 -5.67 -6.94 -11.66
N ARG A 85 -6.12 -7.72 -12.65
CA ARG A 85 -7.57 -7.86 -12.98
C ARG A 85 -8.41 -8.47 -11.85
N LYS A 86 -7.79 -9.18 -10.91
CA LYS A 86 -8.49 -9.93 -9.84
C LYS A 86 -8.31 -9.28 -8.48
N HIS A 87 -7.17 -8.61 -8.27
CA HIS A 87 -6.81 -8.06 -6.97
C HIS A 87 -6.97 -6.54 -6.96
N VAL A 88 -7.93 -6.11 -6.19
CA VAL A 88 -8.28 -4.70 -5.99
C VAL A 88 -8.19 -4.34 -4.52
N VAL A 89 -7.73 -3.15 -4.24
CA VAL A 89 -7.77 -2.55 -2.90
C VAL A 89 -8.70 -1.35 -2.95
N ASN A 90 -9.68 -1.32 -2.06
CA ASN A 90 -10.52 -0.14 -1.84
C ASN A 90 -9.89 0.73 -0.75
N LEU A 91 -9.56 1.98 -1.07
CA LEU A 91 -8.87 2.89 -0.15
C LEU A 91 -9.77 3.40 0.99
N ASN A 92 -11.08 3.24 0.93
CA ASN A 92 -11.96 3.49 2.07
C ASN A 92 -11.79 2.40 3.15
N ASP A 93 -11.53 1.16 2.74
CA ASP A 93 -11.35 0.03 3.67
C ASP A 93 -9.88 -0.08 4.11
N HIS A 94 -8.94 0.13 3.18
CA HIS A 94 -7.51 0.06 3.38
C HIS A 94 -6.85 1.37 2.95
N PRO A 95 -6.82 2.38 3.83
CA PRO A 95 -6.49 3.75 3.44
C PRO A 95 -5.04 3.95 3.00
N HIS A 96 -4.15 3.01 3.32
CA HIS A 96 -2.73 3.13 2.99
C HIS A 96 -2.19 1.84 2.40
N ILE A 97 -1.23 1.97 1.48
CA ILE A 97 -0.56 0.86 0.81
C ILE A 97 0.94 0.91 1.13
N LEU A 98 1.49 -0.22 1.57
CA LEU A 98 2.92 -0.40 1.75
C LEU A 98 3.44 -1.43 0.73
N LEU A 99 4.31 -0.99 -0.17
CA LEU A 99 5.03 -1.86 -1.09
C LEU A 99 6.44 -2.12 -0.57
N SER A 100 6.69 -3.35 -0.16
CA SER A 100 7.99 -3.77 0.35
C SER A 100 8.53 -4.96 -0.45
N GLY A 101 9.85 -5.01 -0.63
CA GLY A 101 10.53 -6.12 -1.31
C GLY A 101 11.94 -5.75 -1.74
N SER A 102 12.73 -6.74 -2.18
CA SER A 102 14.10 -6.55 -2.63
C SER A 102 14.20 -5.66 -3.87
N SER A 103 15.40 -5.16 -4.17
CA SER A 103 15.66 -4.45 -5.42
C SER A 103 15.33 -5.35 -6.62
N GLY A 104 14.72 -4.81 -7.66
CA GLY A 104 14.33 -5.56 -8.85
C GLY A 104 13.06 -6.43 -8.71
N SER A 105 12.35 -6.41 -7.57
CA SER A 105 11.12 -7.18 -7.37
C SER A 105 9.87 -6.62 -8.06
N GLY A 106 9.98 -5.49 -8.78
CA GLY A 106 8.85 -4.87 -9.48
C GLY A 106 8.08 -3.82 -8.68
N LYS A 107 8.51 -3.46 -7.45
CA LYS A 107 7.81 -2.45 -6.61
C LYS A 107 7.53 -1.14 -7.33
N SER A 108 8.56 -0.55 -7.93
CA SER A 108 8.42 0.73 -8.63
C SER A 108 7.52 0.61 -9.86
N TYR A 109 7.49 -0.57 -10.52
CA TYR A 109 6.55 -0.82 -11.61
C TYR A 109 5.11 -0.78 -11.09
N LEU A 110 4.82 -1.55 -10.03
CA LEU A 110 3.49 -1.56 -9.41
C LEU A 110 3.11 -0.19 -8.84
N ALA A 111 4.05 0.52 -8.19
CA ALA A 111 3.80 1.88 -7.70
C ALA A 111 3.42 2.83 -8.84
N ASN A 112 4.11 2.77 -9.99
CA ASN A 112 3.77 3.55 -11.18
C ASN A 112 2.35 3.24 -11.68
N GLU A 113 1.96 1.96 -11.72
CA GLU A 113 0.61 1.55 -12.11
C GLU A 113 -0.46 2.16 -11.19
N LEU A 114 -0.24 2.15 -9.88
CA LEU A 114 -1.17 2.73 -8.90
C LEU A 114 -1.23 4.27 -9.02
N VAL A 115 -0.10 4.93 -9.29
CA VAL A 115 -0.04 6.37 -9.54
C VAL A 115 -0.83 6.75 -10.80
N ILE A 116 -0.66 6.00 -11.90
CA ILE A 116 -1.41 6.21 -13.14
C ILE A 116 -2.91 6.08 -12.88
N GLN A 117 -3.34 5.04 -12.17
CA GLN A 117 -4.74 4.85 -11.82
C GLN A 117 -5.29 6.02 -11.00
N ALA A 118 -4.56 6.49 -9.99
CA ALA A 118 -4.96 7.62 -9.16
C ALA A 118 -5.11 8.90 -9.99
N ILE A 119 -4.20 9.17 -10.94
CA ILE A 119 -4.29 10.30 -11.86
C ILE A 119 -5.54 10.19 -12.75
N PHE A 120 -5.79 9.03 -13.37
CA PHE A 120 -7.00 8.81 -14.18
C PHE A 120 -8.29 8.96 -13.37
N LYS A 121 -8.29 8.53 -12.12
CA LYS A 121 -9.42 8.70 -11.18
C LYS A 121 -9.52 10.10 -10.57
N GLN A 122 -8.70 11.03 -11.07
CA GLN A 122 -8.69 12.45 -10.67
C GLN A 122 -8.35 12.66 -9.18
N TYR A 123 -7.47 11.87 -8.62
CA TYR A 123 -6.89 12.14 -7.32
C TYR A 123 -5.98 13.37 -7.38
N GLU A 124 -5.84 14.04 -6.26
CA GLU A 124 -4.71 14.93 -6.02
C GLU A 124 -3.49 14.07 -5.67
N VAL A 125 -2.56 13.96 -6.60
CA VAL A 125 -1.37 13.12 -6.42
C VAL A 125 -0.19 13.98 -6.00
N VAL A 126 0.46 13.61 -4.90
CA VAL A 126 1.68 14.24 -4.37
C VAL A 126 2.78 13.20 -4.31
N ILE A 127 3.89 13.43 -4.99
CA ILE A 127 5.01 12.50 -5.07
C ILE A 127 6.21 13.08 -4.34
N LEU A 128 6.67 12.37 -3.31
CA LEU A 128 7.83 12.68 -2.48
C LEU A 128 8.95 11.68 -2.84
N ASP A 129 9.88 12.10 -3.71
CA ASP A 129 10.83 11.20 -4.36
C ASP A 129 12.25 11.78 -4.42
N ILE A 130 13.05 11.49 -3.41
CA ILE A 130 14.45 11.95 -3.35
C ILE A 130 15.35 11.33 -4.43
N LYS A 131 14.94 10.18 -5.02
CA LYS A 131 15.69 9.51 -6.10
C LYS A 131 15.42 10.09 -7.49
N ARG A 132 14.41 10.95 -7.60
CA ARG A 132 14.00 11.59 -8.86
C ARG A 132 13.57 10.62 -9.96
N SER A 133 12.95 9.50 -9.58
CA SER A 133 12.52 8.44 -10.49
C SER A 133 11.14 8.70 -11.12
N TYR A 134 10.33 9.60 -10.55
CA TYR A 134 8.96 9.91 -10.99
C TYR A 134 8.83 11.22 -11.82
N GLY A 135 9.92 11.69 -12.41
CA GLY A 135 9.93 12.94 -13.17
C GLY A 135 8.94 13.04 -14.34
N LEU A 136 8.44 11.90 -14.84
CA LEU A 136 7.43 11.82 -15.90
C LEU A 136 6.06 12.35 -15.47
N TYR A 137 5.77 12.42 -14.17
CA TYR A 137 4.45 12.81 -13.64
C TYR A 137 4.34 14.30 -13.31
N LYS A 138 5.35 15.12 -13.55
CA LYS A 138 5.39 16.55 -13.17
C LYS A 138 4.21 17.38 -13.68
N ASP A 139 3.67 17.00 -14.85
CA ASP A 139 2.54 17.70 -15.44
C ASP A 139 1.17 17.23 -14.91
N HIS A 140 1.15 16.15 -14.12
CA HIS A 140 -0.06 15.49 -13.64
C HIS A 140 -0.13 15.33 -12.12
N ALA A 141 0.99 15.58 -11.42
CA ALA A 141 1.12 15.43 -9.98
C ALA A 141 2.03 16.51 -9.41
N GLU A 142 1.82 16.87 -8.15
CA GLU A 142 2.79 17.67 -7.42
C GLU A 142 4.02 16.80 -7.12
N TYR A 143 5.21 17.29 -7.46
CA TYR A 143 6.44 16.52 -7.40
C TYR A 143 7.53 17.22 -6.60
N TYR A 144 7.97 16.60 -5.52
CA TYR A 144 8.98 17.12 -4.60
C TYR A 144 10.14 16.11 -4.45
N TYR A 145 11.38 16.61 -4.52
CA TYR A 145 12.58 15.77 -4.46
C TYR A 145 13.69 16.32 -3.55
N GLU A 146 13.53 17.51 -3.02
CA GLU A 146 14.45 18.11 -2.04
C GLU A 146 13.89 17.94 -0.63
N THR A 147 14.74 17.56 0.32
CA THR A 147 14.36 17.19 1.68
C THR A 147 13.53 18.28 2.37
N ASP A 148 13.94 19.54 2.28
CA ASP A 148 13.24 20.66 2.93
C ASP A 148 11.86 20.91 2.30
N THR A 149 11.75 20.82 0.97
CA THR A 149 10.47 20.99 0.28
C THR A 149 9.53 19.81 0.53
N ILE A 150 10.07 18.59 0.64
CA ILE A 150 9.31 17.40 1.04
C ILE A 150 8.75 17.57 2.45
N LEU A 151 9.59 18.00 3.40
CA LEU A 151 9.19 18.20 4.79
C LEU A 151 8.12 19.31 4.91
N GLN A 152 8.29 20.40 4.16
CA GLN A 152 7.27 21.44 4.14
C GLN A 152 5.95 20.93 3.54
N LYS A 153 6.01 20.18 2.43
CA LYS A 153 4.79 19.64 1.80
C LYS A 153 4.05 18.66 2.71
N ILE A 154 4.76 17.81 3.45
CA ILE A 154 4.09 16.87 4.37
C ILE A 154 3.42 17.59 5.56
N ARG A 155 3.99 18.73 6.03
CA ARG A 155 3.35 19.63 7.02
C ARG A 155 2.05 20.22 6.45
N ASP A 156 2.10 20.70 5.22
CA ASP A 156 0.93 21.28 4.55
C ASP A 156 -0.19 20.24 4.41
N ILE A 157 0.16 18.98 4.14
CA ILE A 157 -0.80 17.89 4.07
C ILE A 157 -1.38 17.55 5.45
N GLU A 158 -0.57 17.55 6.52
CA GLU A 158 -1.07 17.37 7.89
C GLU A 158 -2.07 18.47 8.27
N ASN A 159 -1.78 19.73 7.93
CA ASN A 159 -2.69 20.86 8.14
C ASN A 159 -3.98 20.69 7.32
N GLU A 160 -3.86 20.33 6.04
CA GLU A 160 -5.02 20.06 5.18
C GLU A 160 -5.89 18.92 5.73
N MET A 161 -5.27 17.86 6.26
CA MET A 161 -6.01 16.77 6.92
C MET A 161 -6.87 17.32 8.08
N SER A 162 -6.29 18.17 8.90
CA SER A 162 -6.99 18.79 10.04
C SER A 162 -8.14 19.67 9.56
N GLU A 163 -7.92 20.50 8.55
CA GLU A 163 -8.97 21.36 7.96
C GLU A 163 -10.11 20.53 7.34
N ARG A 164 -9.79 19.44 6.65
CA ARG A 164 -10.81 18.52 6.10
C ARG A 164 -11.65 17.92 7.22
N MET A 165 -11.02 17.50 8.31
CA MET A 165 -11.71 16.92 9.48
C MET A 165 -12.60 17.95 10.19
N GLU A 166 -12.14 19.19 10.38
CA GLU A 166 -12.96 20.27 10.94
C GLU A 166 -14.22 20.53 10.11
N LYS A 167 -14.08 20.58 8.78
CA LYS A 167 -15.23 20.79 7.88
C LYS A 167 -16.16 19.57 7.82
N LEU A 168 -15.63 18.37 8.04
CA LEU A 168 -16.39 17.14 8.05
C LEU A 168 -17.18 16.95 9.36
N GLN A 169 -16.76 17.56 10.46
CA GLN A 169 -17.32 17.35 11.80
C GLN A 169 -18.85 17.50 11.87
N PRO A 170 -19.48 18.54 11.28
CA PRO A 170 -20.94 18.70 11.32
C PRO A 170 -21.71 17.56 10.62
N GLU A 171 -21.10 16.91 9.64
CA GLU A 171 -21.68 15.75 8.96
C GLU A 171 -21.39 14.45 9.71
N LEU A 172 -20.21 14.32 10.36
CA LEU A 172 -19.87 13.20 11.24
C LEU A 172 -20.80 13.10 12.44
N ASP A 173 -21.27 14.22 12.97
CA ASP A 173 -22.25 14.27 14.09
C ASP A 173 -23.59 13.66 13.69
N LYS A 174 -23.91 13.62 12.40
CA LYS A 174 -25.15 13.04 11.84
C LYS A 174 -24.92 11.60 11.33
N ASN A 175 -23.80 11.35 10.71
CA ASN A 175 -23.42 10.07 10.12
C ASN A 175 -21.92 9.78 10.32
N PRO A 176 -21.55 8.83 11.20
CA PRO A 176 -20.15 8.55 11.51
C PRO A 176 -19.36 7.90 10.33
N HIS A 177 -20.05 7.55 9.24
CA HIS A 177 -19.44 6.92 8.07
C HIS A 177 -19.16 7.89 6.91
N VAL A 178 -19.50 9.18 7.07
CA VAL A 178 -19.25 10.19 6.04
C VAL A 178 -17.74 10.39 5.83
N LEU A 179 -17.36 10.62 4.59
CA LEU A 179 -15.99 10.83 4.16
C LEU A 179 -15.83 12.21 3.51
N ALA A 180 -14.62 12.72 3.43
CA ALA A 180 -14.37 14.03 2.84
C ALA A 180 -14.79 14.13 1.36
N VAL A 181 -14.75 13.03 0.62
CA VAL A 181 -15.27 12.98 -0.77
C VAL A 181 -16.76 13.22 -0.85
N ASP A 182 -17.55 12.88 0.19
CA ASP A 182 -19.00 13.07 0.23
C ASP A 182 -19.38 14.55 0.36
N ILE A 183 -18.47 15.38 0.87
CA ILE A 183 -18.61 16.83 0.98
C ILE A 183 -17.84 17.60 -0.07
N GLY A 184 -17.39 16.90 -1.14
CA GLY A 184 -16.84 17.53 -2.34
C GLY A 184 -15.32 17.61 -2.40
N TYR A 185 -14.57 17.04 -1.46
CA TYR A 185 -13.11 16.95 -1.57
C TYR A 185 -12.70 15.89 -2.60
N ARG A 186 -11.59 16.15 -3.26
CA ARG A 186 -10.93 15.12 -4.07
C ARG A 186 -10.10 14.22 -3.15
N PRO A 187 -10.08 12.90 -3.39
CA PRO A 187 -9.14 12.03 -2.68
C PRO A 187 -7.70 12.45 -3.03
N LYS A 188 -6.80 12.33 -2.05
CA LYS A 188 -5.38 12.64 -2.21
C LYS A 188 -4.55 11.38 -2.02
N LEU A 189 -3.58 11.14 -2.92
CA LEU A 189 -2.61 10.07 -2.81
C LEU A 189 -1.21 10.66 -2.63
N ILE A 190 -0.60 10.39 -1.48
CA ILE A 190 0.79 10.72 -1.17
C ILE A 190 1.65 9.51 -1.53
N VAL A 191 2.56 9.66 -2.46
CA VAL A 191 3.52 8.63 -2.83
C VAL A 191 4.87 8.96 -2.18
N ILE A 192 5.37 8.07 -1.35
CA ILE A 192 6.67 8.22 -0.71
C ILE A 192 7.60 7.13 -1.24
N GLU A 193 8.49 7.52 -2.15
CA GLU A 193 9.48 6.60 -2.72
C GLU A 193 10.70 6.51 -1.81
N GLU A 194 11.04 5.26 -1.46
CA GLU A 194 12.23 4.91 -0.65
C GLU A 194 12.29 5.66 0.70
N TYR A 195 11.23 5.50 1.51
CA TYR A 195 11.05 6.20 2.79
C TYR A 195 12.29 6.19 3.69
N ILE A 196 13.00 5.05 3.77
CA ILE A 196 14.21 4.92 4.60
C ILE A 196 15.35 5.83 4.10
N SER A 197 15.53 5.91 2.78
CA SER A 197 16.53 6.81 2.19
C SER A 197 16.17 8.27 2.43
N LEU A 198 14.89 8.61 2.37
CA LEU A 198 14.40 9.95 2.69
C LEU A 198 14.72 10.32 4.15
N LEU A 199 14.41 9.46 5.11
CA LEU A 199 14.74 9.68 6.53
C LEU A 199 16.25 9.79 6.77
N SER A 200 17.06 9.04 6.01
CA SER A 200 18.53 9.08 6.13
C SER A 200 19.13 10.37 5.59
N SER A 201 18.42 11.10 4.73
CA SER A 201 18.87 12.41 4.21
C SER A 201 18.52 13.59 5.11
N MET A 202 17.76 13.35 6.18
CA MET A 202 17.27 14.35 7.12
C MET A 202 18.17 14.46 8.36
N ASP A 203 18.25 15.65 8.95
CA ASP A 203 18.78 15.79 10.30
C ASP A 203 17.85 15.15 11.34
N LYS A 204 18.32 15.06 12.60
CA LYS A 204 17.55 14.38 13.66
C LYS A 204 16.16 14.99 13.88
N LYS A 205 16.04 16.32 13.87
CA LYS A 205 14.77 17.01 14.12
C LYS A 205 13.80 16.84 12.95
N GLN A 206 14.31 16.97 11.73
CA GLN A 206 13.54 16.76 10.51
C GLN A 206 13.02 15.32 10.43
N LYS A 207 13.87 14.35 10.79
CA LYS A 207 13.51 12.94 10.82
C LYS A 207 12.39 12.67 11.84
N GLU A 208 12.56 13.09 13.09
CA GLU A 208 11.56 12.94 14.15
C GLU A 208 10.22 13.57 13.75
N GLU A 209 10.26 14.72 13.12
CA GLU A 209 9.07 15.41 12.63
C GLU A 209 8.40 14.64 11.48
N MET A 210 9.16 14.21 10.48
CA MET A 210 8.64 13.42 9.36
C MET A 210 7.97 12.13 9.84
N GLU A 211 8.63 11.39 10.74
CA GLU A 211 8.09 10.16 11.34
C GLU A 211 6.79 10.44 12.11
N ARG A 212 6.72 11.53 12.89
CA ARG A 212 5.52 11.95 13.61
C ARG A 212 4.36 12.23 12.65
N ILE A 213 4.60 13.01 11.60
CA ILE A 213 3.55 13.41 10.64
C ILE A 213 3.05 12.19 9.87
N VAL A 214 3.96 11.36 9.35
CA VAL A 214 3.59 10.13 8.64
C VAL A 214 2.77 9.20 9.54
N LYS A 215 3.14 9.07 10.83
CA LYS A 215 2.36 8.31 11.80
C LYS A 215 0.96 8.91 11.99
N ASN A 216 0.83 10.22 12.15
CA ASN A 216 -0.46 10.89 12.31
C ASN A 216 -1.36 10.64 11.08
N ILE A 217 -0.82 10.83 9.87
CA ILE A 217 -1.57 10.55 8.64
C ILE A 217 -2.00 9.09 8.57
N SER A 218 -1.11 8.14 8.91
CA SER A 218 -1.44 6.70 8.85
C SER A 218 -2.57 6.27 9.79
N VAL A 219 -2.80 7.02 10.86
CA VAL A 219 -3.82 6.69 11.87
C VAL A 219 -5.12 7.47 11.65
N LEU A 220 -5.03 8.73 11.21
CA LEU A 220 -6.16 9.67 11.26
C LEU A 220 -6.74 10.02 9.88
N ALA A 221 -6.03 9.73 8.78
CA ALA A 221 -6.37 10.30 7.48
C ALA A 221 -7.50 9.59 6.71
N ARG A 222 -8.03 8.46 7.21
CA ARG A 222 -9.08 7.69 6.52
C ARG A 222 -10.28 8.54 6.14
N GLN A 223 -10.87 9.24 7.10
CA GLN A 223 -12.08 10.04 6.87
C GLN A 223 -11.81 11.29 6.01
N SER A 224 -10.59 11.82 6.05
CA SER A 224 -10.18 12.95 5.21
C SER A 224 -9.90 12.55 3.75
N ASN A 225 -9.97 11.26 3.39
CA ASN A 225 -9.59 10.70 2.09
C ASN A 225 -8.18 11.13 1.64
N ILE A 226 -7.24 11.13 2.58
CA ILE A 226 -5.81 11.30 2.33
C ILE A 226 -5.14 9.95 2.50
N HIS A 227 -4.58 9.42 1.45
CA HIS A 227 -4.05 8.06 1.37
C HIS A 227 -2.54 8.11 1.15
N MET A 228 -1.81 7.08 1.60
CA MET A 228 -0.38 6.96 1.35
C MET A 228 -0.07 5.67 0.58
N LEU A 229 0.80 5.80 -0.41
CA LEU A 229 1.51 4.71 -1.06
C LEU A 229 2.98 4.83 -0.69
N MET A 230 3.45 3.97 0.20
CA MET A 230 4.83 3.97 0.67
C MET A 230 5.60 2.83 0.01
N VAL A 231 6.74 3.15 -0.59
CA VAL A 231 7.63 2.18 -1.23
C VAL A 231 8.92 2.09 -0.45
N MET A 232 9.36 0.85 -0.13
CA MET A 232 10.62 0.63 0.58
C MET A 232 11.26 -0.71 0.23
N GLN A 233 12.58 -0.79 0.35
CA GLN A 233 13.32 -2.02 0.03
C GLN A 233 13.18 -3.11 1.11
N SER A 234 12.95 -2.72 2.36
CA SER A 234 12.72 -3.64 3.47
C SER A 234 11.70 -3.05 4.44
N ALA A 235 10.74 -3.85 4.87
CA ALA A 235 9.75 -3.51 5.89
C ALA A 235 10.09 -4.11 7.26
N GLY A 236 11.36 -4.46 7.51
CA GLY A 236 11.80 -4.99 8.80
C GLY A 236 11.54 -4.01 9.95
N THR A 237 11.25 -4.52 11.13
CA THR A 237 10.98 -3.73 12.36
C THR A 237 12.10 -2.77 12.73
N GLU A 238 13.32 -3.01 12.25
CA GLU A 238 14.47 -2.12 12.41
C GLU A 238 14.33 -0.80 11.63
N ASN A 239 13.50 -0.80 10.58
CA ASN A 239 13.29 0.32 9.68
C ASN A 239 11.98 1.08 9.92
N ILE A 240 11.08 0.49 10.72
CA ILE A 240 9.83 1.12 11.14
C ILE A 240 9.91 1.20 12.65
N ASN A 241 10.31 2.36 13.18
CA ASN A 241 10.35 2.54 14.63
C ASN A 241 8.98 2.24 15.21
N SER A 242 8.85 1.07 15.82
CA SER A 242 7.76 0.75 16.73
C SER A 242 8.02 1.53 18.02
N THR A 243 7.72 2.82 18.04
CA THR A 243 7.55 3.53 19.30
C THR A 243 6.23 3.06 19.89
N THR A 244 6.31 2.00 20.69
CA THR A 244 5.34 1.71 21.75
C THR A 244 5.30 2.82 22.76
#